data_3b6c8948ce692694544fea0f8d7cdfef
#
_entry.id   3b6c8948ce692694544fea0f8d7cdfef
#
_cell.length_a   1.000
_cell.length_b   1.000
_cell.length_c   1.000
_cell.angle_alpha   90.00
_cell.angle_beta   90.00
_cell.angle_gamma   90.00
#
_symmetry.space_group_name_H-M   'P 1'
#
loop_
_entity.id
_entity.type
_entity.pdbx_description
1 polymer ?
#
loop_
_entity_poly.entity_id
_entity_poly.type
_entity_poly.pdbx_seq_one_letter_code
_entity_poly.pdbx_strand_id
1 'polypeptide(L)'
;ATHLNQGGALLVIYMDGSVSCNHGGTEMGQGLNNKMAQVCADGLGIGVDKVRITATDSQKVPNASATSASSGADINGAAIMNATAQMRERLKPVAARMLGCSEADITFANSEAHGGGKSVKWEEVTKQAWLDRVGLSVTGFYMTPEIKYDFIKLNGRAFYYYCYGAAVSEVEIN
;
A
#
# COMPACT_ATOMS: atom_id res chain seq x y z
N ALA A 1 -15.47 -1.46 -17.04
CA ALA A 1 -16.64 -1.72 -16.19
C ALA A 1 -16.30 -1.35 -14.75
N THR A 2 -16.56 -0.10 -14.38
CA THR A 2 -16.18 0.47 -13.07
C THR A 2 -16.77 -0.29 -11.88
N HIS A 3 -17.89 -0.93 -12.05
CA HIS A 3 -18.53 -1.78 -11.01
C HIS A 3 -17.74 -3.05 -10.65
N LEU A 4 -16.73 -3.39 -11.44
CA LEU A 4 -15.83 -4.52 -11.17
C LEU A 4 -14.46 -4.07 -10.63
N ASN A 5 -14.26 -2.78 -10.40
CA ASN A 5 -12.99 -2.25 -9.93
C ASN A 5 -12.67 -2.77 -8.53
N GLN A 6 -11.68 -3.64 -8.48
CA GLN A 6 -11.15 -4.26 -7.28
C GLN A 6 -9.66 -4.57 -7.46
N GLY A 7 -8.94 -4.67 -6.38
CA GLY A 7 -7.54 -5.01 -6.38
C GLY A 7 -7.12 -5.72 -5.10
N GLY A 8 -6.07 -6.49 -5.21
CA GLY A 8 -5.45 -7.16 -4.09
C GLY A 8 -3.98 -6.79 -3.96
N ALA A 9 -3.44 -7.00 -2.78
CA ALA A 9 -2.02 -6.88 -2.48
C ALA A 9 -1.55 -8.06 -1.63
N LEU A 10 -0.32 -8.48 -1.83
CA LEU A 10 0.39 -9.42 -0.95
C LEU A 10 1.65 -8.72 -0.44
N LEU A 11 1.73 -8.58 0.87
CA LEU A 11 2.85 -7.99 1.57
C LEU A 11 3.59 -9.07 2.35
N VAL A 12 4.88 -9.17 2.16
CA VAL A 12 5.77 -10.06 2.92
C VAL A 12 6.94 -9.25 3.45
N ILE A 13 7.17 -9.32 4.75
CA ILE A 13 8.28 -8.64 5.41
C ILE A 13 9.27 -9.71 5.89
N TYR A 14 10.53 -9.47 5.65
CA TYR A 14 11.61 -10.35 6.08
C TYR A 14 12.25 -9.84 7.38
N MET A 15 12.94 -10.72 8.08
CA MET A 15 13.56 -10.40 9.37
C MET A 15 14.63 -9.31 9.31
N ASP A 16 15.19 -9.04 8.13
CA ASP A 16 16.15 -7.97 7.88
C ASP A 16 15.48 -6.61 7.59
N GLY A 17 14.16 -6.55 7.64
CA GLY A 17 13.38 -5.35 7.38
C GLY A 17 13.05 -5.12 5.91
N SER A 18 13.54 -5.94 5.00
CA SER A 18 13.17 -5.85 3.58
C SER A 18 11.72 -6.27 3.35
N VAL A 19 11.09 -5.69 2.35
CA VAL A 19 9.67 -5.86 2.06
C VAL A 19 9.47 -6.27 0.61
N SER A 20 8.81 -7.40 0.39
CA SER A 20 8.26 -7.77 -0.91
C SER A 20 6.79 -7.35 -0.97
N CYS A 21 6.47 -6.46 -1.87
CA CYS A 21 5.13 -5.98 -2.09
C CYS A 21 4.68 -6.39 -3.50
N ASN A 22 3.55 -7.08 -3.58
CA ASN A 22 2.96 -7.53 -4.83
C ASN A 22 1.55 -6.97 -4.96
N HIS A 23 1.17 -6.62 -6.17
CA HIS A 23 -0.16 -6.09 -6.49
C HIS A 23 -0.64 -6.60 -7.85
N GLY A 24 -1.93 -6.42 -8.14
CA GLY A 24 -2.55 -6.94 -9.36
C GLY A 24 -2.40 -6.04 -10.60
N GLY A 25 -1.78 -4.88 -10.47
CA GLY A 25 -1.60 -3.95 -11.58
C GLY A 25 -0.44 -4.33 -12.51
N THR A 26 -0.56 -4.02 -13.79
CA THR A 26 0.47 -4.26 -14.81
C THR A 26 1.28 -2.99 -15.06
N GLU A 27 2.60 -3.11 -15.01
CA GLU A 27 3.52 -2.05 -15.45
C GLU A 27 3.64 -2.07 -16.97
N MET A 28 3.35 -0.96 -17.61
CA MET A 28 3.39 -0.77 -19.07
C MET A 28 4.27 0.44 -19.47
N GLY A 29 5.08 0.93 -18.53
CA GLY A 29 5.89 2.14 -18.68
C GLY A 29 5.26 3.40 -18.06
N GLN A 30 4.11 3.29 -17.38
CA GLN A 30 3.42 4.40 -16.73
C GLN A 30 3.91 4.67 -15.30
N GLY A 31 4.90 3.92 -14.81
CA GLY A 31 5.49 4.09 -13.48
C GLY A 31 4.62 3.57 -12.33
N LEU A 32 3.74 2.60 -12.60
CA LEU A 32 2.85 2.03 -11.57
C LEU A 32 3.64 1.38 -10.45
N ASN A 33 4.65 0.57 -10.78
CA ASN A 33 5.45 -0.13 -9.77
C ASN A 33 6.18 0.83 -8.82
N ASN A 34 6.70 1.95 -9.34
CA ASN A 34 7.34 2.97 -8.52
C ASN A 34 6.33 3.64 -7.57
N LYS A 35 5.12 3.95 -8.04
CA LYS A 35 4.06 4.49 -7.20
C LYS A 35 3.67 3.51 -6.11
N MET A 36 3.53 2.23 -6.44
CA MET A 36 3.15 1.19 -5.48
C MET A 36 4.24 0.96 -4.42
N ALA A 37 5.52 1.04 -4.81
CA ALA A 37 6.63 0.99 -3.86
C ALA A 37 6.57 2.17 -2.87
N GLN A 38 6.29 3.38 -3.35
CA GLN A 38 6.13 4.57 -2.51
C GLN A 38 4.93 4.44 -1.56
N VAL A 39 3.78 4.01 -2.05
CA VAL A 39 2.57 3.78 -1.22
C VAL A 39 2.84 2.74 -0.13
N CYS A 40 3.56 1.67 -0.46
CA CYS A 40 3.92 0.64 0.50
C CYS A 40 4.89 1.18 1.57
N ALA A 41 5.92 1.90 1.14
CA ALA A 41 6.90 2.50 2.02
C ALA A 41 6.27 3.52 2.98
N ASP A 42 5.44 4.42 2.45
CA ASP A 42 4.70 5.41 3.23
C ASP A 42 3.74 4.73 4.21
N GLY A 43 2.98 3.76 3.74
CA GLY A 43 2.06 2.99 4.58
C GLY A 43 2.73 2.24 5.73
N LEU A 44 3.99 1.82 5.60
CA LEU A 44 4.78 1.18 6.66
C LEU A 44 5.62 2.18 7.46
N GLY A 45 5.83 3.40 6.97
CA GLY A 45 6.70 4.40 7.58
C GLY A 45 8.20 4.13 7.38
N ILE A 46 8.58 3.54 6.24
CA ILE A 46 9.96 3.13 5.93
C ILE A 46 10.47 3.79 4.65
N GLY A 47 11.78 3.68 4.40
CA GLY A 47 12.37 4.11 3.14
C GLY A 47 11.93 3.23 1.96
N VAL A 48 11.74 3.84 0.79
CA VAL A 48 11.34 3.13 -0.44
C VAL A 48 12.40 2.14 -0.92
N ASP A 49 13.65 2.35 -0.57
CA ASP A 49 14.78 1.46 -0.84
C ASP A 49 14.64 0.07 -0.20
N LYS A 50 13.82 -0.05 0.85
CA LYS A 50 13.50 -1.31 1.52
C LYS A 50 12.39 -2.11 0.82
N VAL A 51 11.67 -1.50 -0.12
CA VAL A 51 10.51 -2.11 -0.78
C VAL A 51 10.86 -2.60 -2.17
N ARG A 52 10.60 -3.87 -2.42
CA ARG A 52 10.73 -4.49 -3.73
C ARG A 52 9.35 -4.86 -4.29
N ILE A 53 9.03 -4.32 -5.45
CA ILE A 53 7.89 -4.75 -6.25
C ILE A 53 8.37 -5.86 -7.20
N THR A 54 7.62 -6.95 -7.29
CA THR A 54 7.89 -8.02 -8.25
C THR A 54 6.88 -7.99 -9.39
N ALA A 55 7.20 -8.66 -10.47
CA ALA A 55 6.28 -8.78 -11.61
C ALA A 55 4.93 -9.38 -11.18
N THR A 56 3.86 -8.85 -11.74
CA THR A 56 2.49 -9.34 -11.50
C THR A 56 2.27 -10.67 -12.21
N ASP A 57 1.77 -11.65 -11.49
CA ASP A 57 1.33 -12.93 -12.00
C ASP A 57 0.13 -13.47 -11.21
N SER A 58 -0.53 -14.49 -11.74
CA SER A 58 -1.74 -15.09 -11.16
C SER A 58 -1.52 -15.88 -9.87
N GLN A 59 -0.29 -16.12 -9.49
CA GLN A 59 0.05 -16.88 -8.28
C GLN A 59 0.09 -16.00 -7.01
N LYS A 60 0.15 -14.67 -7.17
CA LYS A 60 0.42 -13.75 -6.05
C LYS A 60 -0.80 -12.99 -5.59
N VAL A 61 -1.60 -12.49 -6.52
CA VAL A 61 -2.72 -11.59 -6.21
C VAL A 61 -3.95 -12.00 -6.99
N PRO A 62 -4.96 -12.52 -6.33
CA PRO A 62 -6.26 -12.80 -6.94
C PRO A 62 -7.09 -11.51 -7.10
N ASN A 63 -8.17 -11.59 -7.87
CA ASN A 63 -9.20 -10.57 -7.96
C ASN A 63 -8.69 -9.19 -8.38
N ALA A 64 -7.78 -9.13 -9.35
CA ALA A 64 -7.33 -7.88 -9.92
C ALA A 64 -8.19 -7.48 -11.11
N SER A 65 -8.67 -6.24 -11.12
CA SER A 65 -9.25 -5.64 -12.32
C SER A 65 -8.17 -5.39 -13.38
N ALA A 66 -8.57 -5.34 -14.64
CA ALA A 66 -7.67 -4.98 -15.73
C ALA A 66 -7.02 -3.62 -15.46
N THR A 67 -5.73 -3.50 -15.76
CA THR A 67 -5.01 -2.22 -15.67
C THR A 67 -5.37 -1.35 -16.86
N SER A 68 -6.43 -0.59 -16.72
CA SER A 68 -7.01 0.27 -17.76
C SER A 68 -7.75 1.45 -17.13
N ALA A 69 -8.19 2.41 -17.97
CA ALA A 69 -9.01 3.56 -17.58
C ALA A 69 -8.39 4.40 -16.43
N SER A 70 -7.06 4.43 -16.32
CA SER A 70 -6.30 5.22 -15.34
C SER A 70 -6.63 4.91 -13.86
N SER A 71 -7.13 3.71 -13.57
CA SER A 71 -7.51 3.29 -12.21
C SER A 71 -6.47 2.42 -11.51
N GLY A 72 -5.36 2.12 -12.16
CA GLY A 72 -4.36 1.19 -11.61
C GLY A 72 -3.71 1.66 -10.31
N ALA A 73 -3.40 2.95 -10.20
CA ALA A 73 -2.72 3.48 -9.03
C ALA A 73 -3.62 3.54 -7.79
N ASP A 74 -4.87 3.99 -7.95
CA ASP A 74 -5.82 4.09 -6.85
C ASP A 74 -6.29 2.72 -6.34
N ILE A 75 -6.64 1.80 -7.23
CA ILE A 75 -7.13 0.47 -6.83
C ILE A 75 -6.03 -0.34 -6.15
N ASN A 76 -4.85 -0.44 -6.78
CA ASN A 76 -3.75 -1.23 -6.22
C ASN A 76 -3.12 -0.52 -5.02
N GLY A 77 -3.01 0.80 -5.04
CA GLY A 77 -2.54 1.59 -3.90
C GLY A 77 -3.44 1.43 -2.68
N ALA A 78 -4.76 1.49 -2.84
CA ALA A 78 -5.69 1.26 -1.74
C ALA A 78 -5.62 -0.16 -1.16
N ALA A 79 -5.41 -1.18 -2.00
CA ALA A 79 -5.18 -2.55 -1.53
C ALA A 79 -3.87 -2.66 -0.73
N ILE A 80 -2.80 -2.00 -1.17
CA ILE A 80 -1.53 -1.93 -0.44
C ILE A 80 -1.70 -1.19 0.89
N MET A 81 -2.39 -0.05 0.92
CA MET A 81 -2.68 0.69 2.14
C MET A 81 -3.46 -0.17 3.15
N ASN A 82 -4.41 -0.98 2.68
CA ASN A 82 -5.11 -1.94 3.53
C ASN A 82 -4.15 -2.99 4.12
N ALA A 83 -3.25 -3.55 3.30
CA ALA A 83 -2.25 -4.52 3.76
C ALA A 83 -1.26 -3.90 4.77
N THR A 84 -0.73 -2.71 4.49
CA THR A 84 0.22 -2.03 5.38
C THR A 84 -0.41 -1.64 6.71
N ALA A 85 -1.67 -1.19 6.71
CA ALA A 85 -2.40 -0.91 7.94
C ALA A 85 -2.54 -2.14 8.82
N GLN A 86 -2.95 -3.29 8.26
CA GLN A 86 -3.04 -4.55 9.00
C GLN A 86 -1.67 -4.98 9.57
N MET A 87 -0.60 -4.82 8.80
CA MET A 87 0.73 -5.19 9.25
C MET A 87 1.23 -4.28 10.38
N ARG A 88 0.99 -2.97 10.29
CA ARG A 88 1.32 -2.04 11.38
C ARG A 88 0.62 -2.40 12.68
N GLU A 89 -0.67 -2.69 12.63
CA GLU A 89 -1.42 -3.13 13.83
C GLU A 89 -0.83 -4.41 14.42
N ARG A 90 -0.39 -5.34 13.57
CA ARG A 90 0.26 -6.60 14.01
C ARG A 90 1.64 -6.37 14.64
N LEU A 91 2.39 -5.36 14.19
CA LEU A 91 3.72 -5.04 14.71
C LEU A 91 3.70 -4.11 15.94
N LYS A 92 2.63 -3.36 16.18
CA LYS A 92 2.50 -2.46 17.33
C LYS A 92 2.79 -3.16 18.68
N PRO A 93 2.22 -4.32 18.99
CA PRO A 93 2.51 -5.02 20.26
C PRO A 93 3.99 -5.35 20.44
N VAL A 94 4.68 -5.69 19.35
CA VAL A 94 6.11 -5.99 19.37
C VAL A 94 6.91 -4.72 19.70
N ALA A 95 6.66 -3.65 18.96
CA ALA A 95 7.34 -2.38 19.17
C ALA A 95 7.05 -1.79 20.57
N ALA A 96 5.81 -1.86 21.04
CA ALA A 96 5.40 -1.38 22.36
C ALA A 96 6.16 -2.09 23.49
N ARG A 97 6.30 -3.42 23.37
CA ARG A 97 7.06 -4.20 24.34
C ARG A 97 8.56 -3.86 24.31
N MET A 98 9.14 -3.62 23.13
CA MET A 98 10.54 -3.21 22.99
C MET A 98 10.80 -1.82 23.57
N LEU A 99 9.86 -0.89 23.42
CA LEU A 99 9.98 0.50 23.89
C LEU A 99 9.49 0.69 25.33
N GLY A 100 8.73 -0.26 25.87
CA GLY A 100 8.16 -0.20 27.21
C GLY A 100 7.03 0.84 27.33
N CYS A 101 6.17 0.94 26.31
CA CYS A 101 5.05 1.88 26.25
C CYS A 101 3.74 1.21 25.80
N SER A 102 2.64 1.97 25.73
CA SER A 102 1.36 1.49 25.23
C SER A 102 1.41 1.28 23.70
N GLU A 103 0.68 0.28 23.19
CA GLU A 103 0.49 0.06 21.75
C GLU A 103 -0.14 1.28 21.04
N ALA A 104 -1.00 2.01 21.77
CA ALA A 104 -1.63 3.22 21.24
C ALA A 104 -0.63 4.36 20.97
N ASP A 105 0.51 4.37 21.66
CA ASP A 105 1.55 5.37 21.51
C ASP A 105 2.51 5.04 20.35
N ILE A 106 2.40 3.84 19.75
CA ILE A 106 3.30 3.41 18.69
C ILE A 106 2.93 4.06 17.36
N THR A 107 3.92 4.71 16.78
CA THR A 107 3.90 5.20 15.40
C THR A 107 5.11 4.67 14.64
N PHE A 108 4.95 4.51 13.31
CA PHE A 108 6.04 4.09 12.42
C PHE A 108 6.32 5.23 11.46
N ALA A 109 7.55 5.71 11.45
CA ALA A 109 8.03 6.77 10.57
C ALA A 109 9.55 6.73 10.44
N ASN A 110 10.08 7.19 9.32
CA ASN A 110 11.53 7.32 9.09
C ASN A 110 12.32 6.02 9.31
N SER A 111 11.72 4.87 8.98
CA SER A 111 12.28 3.54 9.21
C SER A 111 12.51 3.23 10.70
N GLU A 112 11.70 3.78 11.58
CA GLU A 112 11.72 3.53 13.02
C GLU A 112 10.29 3.36 13.56
N ALA A 113 10.17 2.61 14.65
CA ALA A 113 9.00 2.65 15.52
C ALA A 113 9.28 3.62 16.67
N HIS A 114 8.35 4.53 16.93
CA HIS A 114 8.44 5.54 17.97
C HIS A 114 7.35 5.31 19.01
N GLY A 115 7.67 5.51 20.30
CA GLY A 115 6.71 5.41 21.40
C GLY A 115 7.38 5.68 22.75
N GLY A 116 6.64 6.27 23.71
CA GLY A 116 7.16 6.54 25.05
C GLY A 116 8.39 7.44 25.08
N GLY A 117 8.58 8.34 24.10
CA GLY A 117 9.75 9.21 23.99
C GLY A 117 11.03 8.53 23.51
N LYS A 118 10.92 7.29 23.01
CA LYS A 118 12.03 6.47 22.47
C LYS A 118 11.75 6.05 21.05
N SER A 119 12.77 5.55 20.38
CA SER A 119 12.62 4.89 19.07
C SER A 119 13.42 3.60 18.99
N VAL A 120 13.04 2.75 18.05
CA VAL A 120 13.73 1.51 17.68
C VAL A 120 13.67 1.35 16.16
N LYS A 121 14.77 0.89 15.57
CA LYS A 121 14.87 0.72 14.12
C LYS A 121 13.88 -0.31 13.61
N TRP A 122 13.38 -0.08 12.41
CA TRP A 122 12.46 -0.98 11.71
C TRP A 122 12.99 -2.43 11.63
N GLU A 123 14.28 -2.61 11.30
CA GLU A 123 14.91 -3.91 11.18
C GLU A 123 14.97 -4.66 12.51
N GLU A 124 15.08 -3.93 13.61
CA GLU A 124 15.07 -4.54 14.96
C GLU A 124 13.64 -5.00 15.32
N VAL A 125 12.62 -4.22 14.97
CA VAL A 125 11.23 -4.62 15.18
C VAL A 125 10.88 -5.85 14.36
N THR A 126 11.23 -5.90 13.08
CA THR A 126 10.94 -7.04 12.19
C THR A 126 11.68 -8.29 12.62
N LYS A 127 12.95 -8.16 13.03
CA LYS A 127 13.74 -9.25 13.60
C LYS A 127 13.11 -9.79 14.89
N GLN A 128 12.71 -8.90 15.80
CA GLN A 128 12.05 -9.31 17.05
C GLN A 128 10.71 -9.98 16.77
N ALA A 129 9.92 -9.44 15.82
CA ALA A 129 8.65 -10.04 15.41
C ALA A 129 8.86 -11.48 14.87
N TRP A 130 9.92 -11.70 14.09
CA TRP A 130 10.27 -13.05 13.61
C TRP A 130 10.63 -13.98 14.77
N LEU A 131 11.45 -13.53 15.73
CA LEU A 131 11.83 -14.31 16.92
C LEU A 131 10.60 -14.64 17.77
N ASP A 132 9.64 -13.73 17.86
CA ASP A 132 8.38 -13.90 18.57
C ASP A 132 7.36 -14.76 17.80
N ARG A 133 7.72 -15.22 16.62
CA ARG A 133 6.85 -16.02 15.73
C ARG A 133 5.57 -15.28 15.30
N VAL A 134 5.67 -13.97 15.12
CA VAL A 134 4.61 -13.12 14.55
C VAL A 134 4.61 -13.30 13.03
N GLY A 135 3.44 -13.54 12.43
CA GLY A 135 3.31 -13.71 11.00
C GLY A 135 3.60 -12.41 10.23
N LEU A 136 4.64 -12.42 9.39
CA LEU A 136 5.13 -11.27 8.65
C LEU A 136 4.64 -11.23 7.18
N SER A 137 3.50 -11.83 6.90
CA SER A 137 2.81 -11.71 5.62
C SER A 137 1.34 -11.37 5.82
N VAL A 138 0.79 -10.63 4.88
CA VAL A 138 -0.61 -10.20 4.91
C VAL A 138 -1.10 -9.93 3.50
N THR A 139 -2.39 -10.18 3.26
CA THR A 139 -3.08 -9.78 2.04
C THR A 139 -3.94 -8.55 2.30
N GLY A 140 -3.93 -7.62 1.35
CA GLY A 140 -4.84 -6.49 1.32
C GLY A 140 -5.84 -6.62 0.19
N PHE A 141 -7.01 -6.05 0.38
CA PHE A 141 -8.04 -6.02 -0.64
C PHE A 141 -8.73 -4.65 -0.65
N TYR A 142 -9.10 -4.22 -1.85
CA TYR A 142 -9.90 -3.02 -2.05
C TYR A 142 -10.88 -3.22 -3.19
N MET A 143 -12.08 -2.73 -3.01
CA MET A 143 -13.04 -2.51 -4.09
C MET A 143 -13.51 -1.07 -4.05
N THR A 144 -13.68 -0.44 -5.22
CA THR A 144 -14.17 0.95 -5.28
C THR A 144 -15.59 0.99 -4.73
N PRO A 145 -15.84 1.77 -3.65
CA PRO A 145 -17.13 1.76 -2.98
C PRO A 145 -18.21 2.49 -3.79
N GLU A 146 -19.45 2.16 -3.52
CA GLU A 146 -20.65 2.88 -3.99
C GLU A 146 -20.80 3.05 -5.52
N ILE A 147 -20.11 2.27 -6.32
CA ILE A 147 -20.29 2.28 -7.78
C ILE A 147 -21.54 1.47 -8.12
N LYS A 148 -22.58 2.17 -8.56
CA LYS A 148 -23.83 1.59 -9.06
C LYS A 148 -24.28 2.39 -10.26
N TYR A 149 -24.14 1.83 -11.45
CA TYR A 149 -24.53 2.49 -12.69
C TYR A 149 -25.30 1.54 -13.59
N ASP A 150 -26.51 1.95 -13.97
CA ASP A 150 -27.34 1.24 -14.93
C ASP A 150 -27.04 1.77 -16.34
N PHE A 151 -26.39 0.96 -17.15
CA PHE A 151 -26.00 1.32 -18.51
C PHE A 151 -27.19 1.38 -19.49
N ILE A 152 -28.34 0.78 -19.13
CA ILE A 152 -29.56 0.82 -19.96
C ILE A 152 -30.29 2.11 -19.70
N LYS A 153 -30.48 2.45 -18.44
CA LYS A 153 -31.19 3.67 -18.01
C LYS A 153 -30.30 4.90 -17.98
N LEU A 154 -28.99 4.74 -18.20
CA LEU A 154 -27.96 5.77 -18.10
C LEU A 154 -28.06 6.56 -16.78
N ASN A 155 -28.26 5.86 -15.69
CA ASN A 155 -28.48 6.46 -14.38
C ASN A 155 -27.67 5.74 -13.30
N GLY A 156 -27.28 6.50 -12.26
CA GLY A 156 -26.55 6.00 -11.11
C GLY A 156 -25.18 6.67 -10.94
N ARG A 157 -24.39 6.13 -9.98
CA ARG A 157 -23.05 6.60 -9.66
C ARG A 157 -22.02 5.76 -10.41
N ALA A 158 -21.42 6.34 -11.46
CA ALA A 158 -20.44 5.67 -12.30
C ALA A 158 -19.00 5.83 -11.76
N PHE A 159 -18.72 6.90 -11.02
CA PHE A 159 -17.39 7.26 -10.52
C PHE A 159 -17.42 7.57 -9.03
N TYR A 160 -16.30 7.30 -8.34
CA TYR A 160 -16.17 7.49 -6.89
C TYR A 160 -15.47 8.78 -6.51
N TYR A 161 -14.52 9.23 -7.32
CA TYR A 161 -13.67 10.40 -7.10
C TYR A 161 -13.51 11.23 -8.38
N TYR A 162 -12.96 12.42 -8.24
CA TYR A 162 -12.62 13.29 -9.34
C TYR A 162 -11.15 13.12 -9.73
N CYS A 163 -10.85 13.25 -11.03
CA CYS A 163 -9.47 13.40 -11.50
C CYS A 163 -9.06 14.87 -11.36
N TYR A 164 -7.88 15.08 -10.79
CA TYR A 164 -7.28 16.40 -10.69
C TYR A 164 -6.10 16.49 -11.64
N GLY A 165 -5.93 17.63 -12.26
CA GLY A 165 -4.83 17.91 -13.16
C GLY A 165 -4.49 19.40 -13.16
N ALA A 166 -3.22 19.71 -13.38
CA ALA A 166 -2.74 21.08 -13.59
C ALA A 166 -1.77 21.10 -14.76
N ALA A 167 -1.81 22.18 -15.52
CA ALA A 167 -0.84 22.45 -16.57
C ALA A 167 -0.37 23.90 -16.45
N VAL A 168 0.93 24.09 -16.62
CA VAL A 168 1.57 25.41 -16.65
C VAL A 168 2.29 25.53 -17.99
N SER A 169 2.08 26.66 -18.68
CA SER A 169 2.78 26.98 -19.92
C SER A 169 3.43 28.35 -19.79
N GLU A 170 4.70 28.42 -20.16
CA GLU A 170 5.47 29.67 -20.24
C GLU A 170 5.91 29.85 -21.68
N VAL A 171 5.78 31.08 -22.20
CA VAL A 171 6.22 31.46 -23.55
C VAL A 171 7.03 32.75 -23.50
N GLU A 172 8.14 32.79 -24.21
CA GLU A 172 8.93 33.98 -24.44
C GLU A 172 8.78 34.42 -25.88
N ILE A 173 8.50 35.71 -26.10
CA ILE A 173 8.35 36.29 -27.44
C ILE A 173 9.51 37.25 -27.67
N ASN A 174 10.33 36.98 -28.69
CA ASN A 174 11.45 37.81 -29.13
C ASN A 174 11.02 38.84 -30.16
#